data_bd330061b1555666f3f901d101605122
#
_entry.id   bd330061b1555666f3f901d101605122
#
_cell.length_a   1.000
_cell.length_b   1.000
_cell.length_c   1.000
_cell.angle_alpha   90.00
_cell.angle_beta   90.00
_cell.angle_gamma   90.00
#
_symmetry.space_group_name_H-M   'P 1'
#
loop_
_entity.id
_entity.type
_entity.pdbx_description
1 polymer ?
#
loop_
_entity_poly.entity_id
_entity_poly.type
_entity_poly.pdbx_seq_one_letter_code
_entity_poly.pdbx_strand_id
1 'polypeptide(L)'
;MKKYDFLIIGGGVAGMSFALKVARTQKYRIALCCKTTLEETNTSRAQGGIASVTNMLVDDFEKHIHDTMVAGDWLSDPAAVEQVVRQAPKQIEELVNWGVNFDKKEDGEFDLHREGGHSEHRILHHKDSTGAEIQRSLIARIKQHKNIEVFEHYFAIDILTQHHLGQIVTRKTPDIECYGIYALNTRSNRITTFLSKITMLSTGGIGNVYNTTTNPLVATGDGIAMMHRARGVIRDMEFVQFHPTAFYHPGVRPSFLITEAMRGYGAVLRTIKGKEFMHKYDKRGSLAPRDIVARAIDNEMKVSGSEHVYLDVTHKPAEETREHFPMIYEKCLSYGIDITKQYIPVAPAAHYLCGGIVVNENSETSIHRLYATGECSCTGLHGANRLASNSLIEAIVYADSAAKHAIPRLSQITINEAIPQWNDEGTRLPEEMILITQSLKEVQQIMSSYVGIVRSNLRLKRAMSRLEILFRETESLFERSVVSRDICELRNCISVAYLIIKQATARKESRGLHYTIDYPGEN
;
A
#
# COMPACT_ATOMS: atom_id res chain seq x y z
N MET A 1 2.29 -22.17 20.83
CA MET A 1 2.61 -20.80 21.27
C MET A 1 4.08 -20.52 21.02
N LYS A 2 4.43 -19.40 20.37
CA LYS A 2 5.80 -18.97 20.06
C LYS A 2 6.06 -17.61 20.71
N LYS A 3 7.28 -17.34 21.17
CA LYS A 3 7.64 -16.13 21.94
C LYS A 3 8.83 -15.42 21.29
N TYR A 4 8.71 -14.12 21.07
CA TYR A 4 9.73 -13.28 20.43
C TYR A 4 9.88 -11.94 21.14
N ASP A 5 11.02 -11.30 20.99
CA ASP A 5 11.20 -9.90 21.40
C ASP A 5 10.48 -8.98 20.43
N PHE A 6 10.67 -9.22 19.12
CA PHE A 6 9.99 -8.51 18.04
C PHE A 6 9.21 -9.46 17.15
N LEU A 7 7.98 -9.09 16.84
CA LEU A 7 7.10 -9.77 15.89
C LEU A 7 6.75 -8.79 14.77
N ILE A 8 7.05 -9.14 13.53
CA ILE A 8 6.87 -8.28 12.37
C ILE A 8 5.89 -8.96 11.41
N ILE A 9 4.86 -8.24 10.98
CA ILE A 9 3.80 -8.73 10.10
C ILE A 9 3.90 -8.03 8.76
N GLY A 10 4.40 -8.73 7.75
CA GLY A 10 4.59 -8.23 6.39
C GLY A 10 6.04 -8.23 5.94
N GLY A 11 6.30 -8.85 4.78
CA GLY A 11 7.63 -9.07 4.19
C GLY A 11 8.04 -8.04 3.12
N GLY A 12 7.38 -6.85 3.08
CA GLY A 12 7.77 -5.76 2.20
C GLY A 12 8.95 -4.93 2.74
N VAL A 13 9.32 -3.87 2.02
CA VAL A 13 10.44 -2.98 2.38
C VAL A 13 10.35 -2.48 3.82
N ALA A 14 9.16 -2.11 4.29
CA ALA A 14 8.92 -1.62 5.65
C ALA A 14 9.29 -2.65 6.72
N GLY A 15 8.71 -3.84 6.66
CA GLY A 15 8.93 -4.91 7.64
C GLY A 15 10.35 -5.44 7.63
N MET A 16 10.92 -5.67 6.44
CA MET A 16 12.31 -6.15 6.34
C MET A 16 13.33 -5.09 6.80
N SER A 17 13.09 -3.81 6.49
CA SER A 17 13.97 -2.73 6.99
C SER A 17 13.94 -2.67 8.52
N PHE A 18 12.75 -2.73 9.14
CA PHE A 18 12.65 -2.79 10.59
C PHE A 18 13.34 -4.04 11.16
N ALA A 19 13.11 -5.22 10.57
CA ALA A 19 13.75 -6.47 10.99
C ALA A 19 15.27 -6.37 10.99
N LEU A 20 15.87 -5.85 9.91
CA LEU A 20 17.31 -5.68 9.77
C LEU A 20 17.89 -4.70 10.81
N LYS A 21 17.16 -3.62 11.07
CA LYS A 21 17.60 -2.59 12.06
C LYS A 21 17.60 -3.15 13.48
N VAL A 22 16.57 -3.88 13.90
CA VAL A 22 16.51 -4.48 15.25
C VAL A 22 17.41 -5.73 15.37
N ALA A 23 17.76 -6.38 14.26
CA ALA A 23 18.63 -7.56 14.25
C ALA A 23 20.13 -7.23 14.45
N ARG A 24 20.57 -5.99 14.28
CA ARG A 24 21.98 -5.57 14.33
C ARG A 24 22.73 -6.02 15.60
N THR A 25 22.05 -6.01 16.71
CA THR A 25 22.65 -6.38 18.01
C THR A 25 22.80 -7.89 18.19
N GLN A 26 22.17 -8.71 17.36
CA GLN A 26 22.05 -10.19 17.46
C GLN A 26 21.54 -10.71 18.83
N LYS A 27 21.03 -9.82 19.70
CA LYS A 27 20.56 -10.16 21.05
C LYS A 27 19.09 -10.58 21.10
N TYR A 28 18.31 -10.12 20.12
CA TYR A 28 16.85 -10.24 20.13
C TYR A 28 16.38 -11.39 19.23
N ARG A 29 15.34 -12.08 19.67
CA ARG A 29 14.61 -13.06 18.86
C ARG A 29 13.56 -12.34 18.06
N ILE A 30 13.61 -12.46 16.74
CA ILE A 30 12.77 -11.74 15.81
C ILE A 30 11.99 -12.74 14.97
N ALA A 31 10.65 -12.58 14.90
CA ALA A 31 9.79 -13.29 13.96
C ALA A 31 9.37 -12.34 12.84
N LEU A 32 9.52 -12.76 11.58
CA LEU A 32 9.00 -12.07 10.41
C LEU A 32 7.95 -12.97 9.74
N CYS A 33 6.68 -12.58 9.86
CA CYS A 33 5.54 -13.34 9.32
C CYS A 33 5.03 -12.69 8.03
N CYS A 34 4.81 -13.49 6.99
CA CYS A 34 4.14 -13.08 5.77
C CYS A 34 3.11 -14.12 5.32
N LYS A 35 1.98 -13.66 4.79
CA LYS A 35 0.86 -14.55 4.43
C LYS A 35 1.09 -15.38 3.17
N THR A 36 2.08 -15.01 2.37
CA THR A 36 2.61 -15.76 1.23
C THR A 36 4.12 -15.91 1.38
N THR A 37 4.90 -15.65 0.35
CA THR A 37 6.37 -15.64 0.37
C THR A 37 6.90 -14.20 0.55
N LEU A 38 8.19 -14.07 0.86
CA LEU A 38 8.85 -12.77 0.95
C LEU A 38 8.90 -12.03 -0.40
N GLU A 39 8.85 -12.75 -1.50
CA GLU A 39 8.92 -12.19 -2.85
C GLU A 39 7.61 -11.53 -3.29
N GLU A 40 6.45 -11.98 -2.77
CA GLU A 40 5.14 -11.48 -3.21
C GLU A 40 4.67 -10.28 -2.38
N THR A 41 5.11 -9.09 -2.78
CA THR A 41 4.84 -7.82 -2.09
C THR A 41 4.53 -6.68 -3.06
N ASN A 42 3.94 -5.59 -2.58
CA ASN A 42 3.85 -4.34 -3.35
C ASN A 42 5.24 -3.78 -3.68
N THR A 43 6.22 -3.95 -2.77
CA THR A 43 7.60 -3.51 -2.99
C THR A 43 8.17 -4.14 -4.25
N SER A 44 8.08 -5.46 -4.42
CA SER A 44 8.63 -6.15 -5.59
C SER A 44 8.01 -5.73 -6.93
N ARG A 45 6.85 -5.07 -6.91
CA ARG A 45 6.13 -4.59 -8.09
C ARG A 45 6.31 -3.09 -8.38
N ALA A 46 7.02 -2.37 -7.52
CA ALA A 46 7.27 -0.95 -7.71
C ALA A 46 8.24 -0.72 -8.87
N GLN A 47 7.74 -0.15 -9.97
CA GLN A 47 8.49 0.12 -11.20
C GLN A 47 9.26 1.45 -11.14
N GLY A 48 8.69 2.46 -10.43
CA GLY A 48 9.30 3.78 -10.28
C GLY A 48 10.58 3.72 -9.44
N GLY A 49 10.81 4.76 -8.66
CA GLY A 49 12.02 4.87 -7.87
C GLY A 49 11.75 5.18 -6.41
N ILE A 50 12.78 5.66 -5.78
CA ILE A 50 12.77 6.16 -4.40
C ILE A 50 13.30 7.60 -4.39
N ALA A 51 12.51 8.52 -3.82
CA ALA A 51 12.85 9.94 -3.80
C ALA A 51 13.84 10.27 -2.68
N SER A 52 14.94 10.94 -3.01
CA SER A 52 15.88 11.46 -2.02
C SER A 52 16.73 12.58 -2.60
N VAL A 53 16.97 13.63 -1.84
CA VAL A 53 17.94 14.67 -2.18
C VAL A 53 19.35 14.13 -1.95
N THR A 54 20.02 13.71 -3.01
CA THR A 54 21.38 13.15 -2.95
C THR A 54 22.44 14.09 -3.49
N ASN A 55 22.05 15.15 -4.22
CA ASN A 55 22.96 16.15 -4.77
C ASN A 55 22.48 17.57 -4.41
N MET A 56 23.08 18.14 -3.36
CA MET A 56 22.75 19.46 -2.83
C MET A 56 23.21 20.65 -3.72
N LEU A 57 23.88 20.38 -4.85
CA LEU A 57 24.27 21.43 -5.80
C LEU A 57 23.13 21.84 -6.73
N VAL A 58 22.21 20.93 -6.99
CA VAL A 58 21.09 21.11 -7.94
C VAL A 58 19.72 20.99 -7.29
N ASP A 59 19.64 20.30 -6.15
CA ASP A 59 18.40 20.06 -5.40
C ASP A 59 18.59 20.44 -3.93
N ASP A 60 17.53 20.64 -3.20
CA ASP A 60 17.55 20.90 -1.75
C ASP A 60 16.32 20.29 -1.05
N PHE A 61 16.40 20.20 0.26
CA PHE A 61 15.33 19.64 1.07
C PHE A 61 14.04 20.46 1.00
N GLU A 62 14.15 21.79 0.93
CA GLU A 62 12.97 22.69 0.93
C GLU A 62 12.16 22.51 -0.36
N LYS A 63 12.81 22.30 -1.51
CA LYS A 63 12.12 21.96 -2.76
C LYS A 63 11.36 20.63 -2.63
N HIS A 64 11.96 19.59 -2.07
CA HIS A 64 11.31 18.29 -1.90
C HIS A 64 10.16 18.36 -0.88
N ILE A 65 10.34 19.10 0.21
CA ILE A 65 9.28 19.39 1.20
C ILE A 65 8.12 20.11 0.50
N HIS A 66 8.40 21.18 -0.24
CA HIS A 66 7.39 21.94 -0.96
C HIS A 66 6.62 21.07 -1.96
N ASP A 67 7.31 20.30 -2.81
CA ASP A 67 6.70 19.38 -3.77
C ASP A 67 5.76 18.38 -3.09
N THR A 68 6.18 17.86 -1.91
CA THR A 68 5.38 16.90 -1.12
C THR A 68 4.13 17.57 -0.55
N MET A 69 4.26 18.79 0.00
CA MET A 69 3.13 19.55 0.55
C MET A 69 2.11 19.92 -0.53
N VAL A 70 2.57 20.36 -1.70
CA VAL A 70 1.72 20.66 -2.85
C VAL A 70 0.99 19.41 -3.34
N ALA A 71 1.70 18.30 -3.50
CA ALA A 71 1.09 17.03 -3.92
C ALA A 71 0.03 16.54 -2.92
N GLY A 72 0.29 16.69 -1.62
CA GLY A 72 -0.62 16.34 -0.54
C GLY A 72 -1.80 17.29 -0.35
N ASP A 73 -1.95 18.27 -1.26
CA ASP A 73 -3.00 19.31 -1.21
C ASP A 73 -2.98 20.07 0.12
N TRP A 74 -1.77 20.34 0.66
CA TRP A 74 -1.52 21.04 1.92
C TRP A 74 -2.18 20.37 3.16
N LEU A 75 -2.60 19.10 3.05
CA LEU A 75 -3.07 18.28 4.17
C LEU A 75 -1.98 17.40 4.76
N SER A 76 -0.79 17.38 4.16
CA SER A 76 0.37 16.69 4.73
C SER A 76 0.77 17.32 6.07
N ASP A 77 1.23 16.49 7.02
CA ASP A 77 1.81 16.96 8.27
C ASP A 77 3.24 17.49 7.98
N PRO A 78 3.51 18.79 8.18
CA PRO A 78 4.83 19.36 7.88
C PRO A 78 5.97 18.67 8.63
N ALA A 79 5.74 18.24 9.88
CA ALA A 79 6.76 17.55 10.67
C ALA A 79 7.09 16.17 10.10
N ALA A 80 6.07 15.42 9.65
CA ALA A 80 6.27 14.13 8.99
C ALA A 80 6.99 14.29 7.64
N VAL A 81 6.64 15.33 6.87
CA VAL A 81 7.30 15.63 5.59
C VAL A 81 8.78 15.97 5.83
N GLU A 82 9.07 16.85 6.77
CA GLU A 82 10.44 17.25 7.11
C GLU A 82 11.26 16.05 7.60
N GLN A 83 10.69 15.21 8.46
CA GLN A 83 11.33 14.01 8.97
C GLN A 83 11.74 13.06 7.84
N VAL A 84 10.83 12.76 6.92
CA VAL A 84 11.11 11.84 5.81
C VAL A 84 12.14 12.42 4.86
N VAL A 85 11.96 13.65 4.43
CA VAL A 85 12.82 14.28 3.42
C VAL A 85 14.26 14.43 3.94
N ARG A 86 14.44 14.92 5.18
CA ARG A 86 15.79 15.14 5.73
C ARG A 86 16.51 13.84 6.13
N GLN A 87 15.77 12.78 6.48
CA GLN A 87 16.37 11.49 6.82
C GLN A 87 16.59 10.59 5.59
N ALA A 88 16.00 10.90 4.45
CA ALA A 88 16.07 10.10 3.23
C ALA A 88 17.51 9.76 2.79
N PRO A 89 18.46 10.70 2.67
CA PRO A 89 19.81 10.41 2.17
C PRO A 89 20.50 9.31 2.97
N LYS A 90 20.40 9.36 4.30
CA LYS A 90 20.96 8.35 5.19
C LYS A 90 20.35 6.96 4.96
N GLN A 91 19.06 6.90 4.67
CA GLN A 91 18.38 5.64 4.39
C GLN A 91 18.76 5.07 3.02
N ILE A 92 19.04 5.93 2.04
CA ILE A 92 19.60 5.50 0.74
C ILE A 92 20.99 4.88 0.91
N GLU A 93 21.88 5.51 1.69
CA GLU A 93 23.19 4.95 2.00
C GLU A 93 23.05 3.57 2.67
N GLU A 94 22.09 3.41 3.56
CA GLU A 94 21.83 2.15 4.22
C GLU A 94 21.33 1.06 3.25
N LEU A 95 20.45 1.40 2.30
CA LEU A 95 20.01 0.47 1.25
C LEU A 95 21.20 0.01 0.39
N VAL A 96 22.08 0.92 -0.01
CA VAL A 96 23.31 0.59 -0.74
C VAL A 96 24.19 -0.35 0.08
N ASN A 97 24.37 -0.08 1.38
CA ASN A 97 25.14 -0.95 2.30
C ASN A 97 24.49 -2.33 2.49
N TRP A 98 23.17 -2.45 2.28
CA TRP A 98 22.48 -3.75 2.25
C TRP A 98 22.56 -4.45 0.91
N GLY A 99 23.17 -3.81 -0.11
CA GLY A 99 23.45 -4.40 -1.41
C GLY A 99 22.43 -4.06 -2.50
N VAL A 100 21.67 -2.96 -2.32
CA VAL A 100 20.80 -2.42 -3.39
C VAL A 100 21.65 -1.70 -4.43
N ASN A 101 21.49 -2.07 -5.69
CA ASN A 101 22.19 -1.49 -6.82
C ASN A 101 21.28 -0.49 -7.53
N PHE A 102 21.47 0.80 -7.25
CA PHE A 102 20.85 1.86 -8.04
C PHE A 102 21.68 2.14 -9.30
N ASP A 103 21.02 2.54 -10.37
CA ASP A 103 21.69 2.89 -11.63
C ASP A 103 22.58 4.11 -11.45
N LYS A 104 23.74 4.08 -12.14
CA LYS A 104 24.79 5.10 -12.05
C LYS A 104 25.18 5.56 -13.45
N LYS A 105 25.60 6.82 -13.55
CA LYS A 105 26.24 7.38 -14.72
C LYS A 105 27.68 6.86 -14.86
N GLU A 106 28.31 7.19 -15.99
CA GLU A 106 29.69 6.82 -16.28
C GLU A 106 30.69 7.40 -15.26
N ASP A 107 30.38 8.55 -14.66
CA ASP A 107 31.18 9.19 -13.62
C ASP A 107 31.04 8.58 -12.22
N GLY A 108 30.15 7.58 -12.07
CA GLY A 108 29.87 6.88 -10.82
C GLY A 108 28.81 7.52 -9.93
N GLU A 109 28.31 8.71 -10.29
CA GLU A 109 27.19 9.35 -9.61
C GLU A 109 25.88 8.61 -9.92
N PHE A 110 24.85 8.75 -9.03
CA PHE A 110 23.55 8.17 -9.27
C PHE A 110 22.91 8.77 -10.53
N ASP A 111 22.32 7.92 -11.36
CA ASP A 111 21.45 8.36 -12.43
C ASP A 111 20.07 8.66 -11.83
N LEU A 112 19.67 9.94 -11.84
CA LEU A 112 18.47 10.41 -11.19
C LEU A 112 17.41 10.78 -12.18
N HIS A 113 16.19 10.24 -12.00
CA HIS A 113 15.02 10.60 -12.78
C HIS A 113 14.19 11.68 -12.10
N ARG A 114 13.26 12.26 -12.87
CA ARG A 114 12.21 13.14 -12.38
C ARG A 114 10.84 12.54 -12.72
N GLU A 115 9.96 12.46 -11.74
CA GLU A 115 8.57 12.05 -11.89
C GLU A 115 7.62 13.23 -11.75
N GLY A 116 6.36 13.05 -12.13
CA GLY A 116 5.33 14.10 -12.04
C GLY A 116 5.16 14.62 -10.61
N GLY A 117 5.07 15.93 -10.46
CA GLY A 117 4.99 16.62 -9.17
C GLY A 117 6.34 16.97 -8.54
N HIS A 118 7.44 16.40 -8.98
CA HIS A 118 8.79 16.78 -8.54
C HIS A 118 9.33 17.96 -9.34
N SER A 119 9.91 18.94 -8.65
CA SER A 119 10.57 20.09 -9.26
C SER A 119 11.95 19.73 -9.81
N GLU A 120 12.64 18.75 -9.21
CA GLU A 120 14.02 18.37 -9.53
C GLU A 120 14.17 16.86 -9.79
N HIS A 121 15.33 16.48 -10.37
CA HIS A 121 15.73 15.09 -10.57
C HIS A 121 16.27 14.53 -9.25
N ARG A 122 15.47 13.74 -8.52
CA ARG A 122 15.84 13.17 -7.22
C ARG A 122 15.42 11.71 -7.05
N ILE A 123 14.96 11.06 -8.10
CA ILE A 123 14.45 9.70 -8.04
C ILE A 123 15.55 8.73 -8.39
N LEU A 124 16.03 8.00 -7.38
CA LEU A 124 16.93 6.86 -7.58
C LEU A 124 16.13 5.68 -8.11
N HIS A 125 16.69 4.94 -9.05
CA HIS A 125 16.02 3.83 -9.70
C HIS A 125 16.99 2.70 -10.07
N HIS A 126 16.44 1.55 -10.40
CA HIS A 126 17.11 0.43 -11.06
C HIS A 126 16.28 0.04 -12.27
N LYS A 127 16.58 0.63 -13.42
CA LYS A 127 15.77 0.53 -14.64
C LYS A 127 14.28 0.81 -14.34
N ASP A 128 13.38 -0.08 -14.78
CA ASP A 128 11.94 -0.06 -14.49
C ASP A 128 11.53 -1.11 -13.43
N SER A 129 12.46 -1.52 -12.54
CA SER A 129 12.30 -2.62 -11.56
C SER A 129 12.90 -2.31 -10.20
N THR A 130 12.92 -1.04 -9.80
CA THR A 130 13.57 -0.57 -8.56
C THR A 130 13.10 -1.33 -7.32
N GLY A 131 11.81 -1.57 -7.19
CA GLY A 131 11.26 -2.29 -6.05
C GLY A 131 11.68 -3.76 -6.01
N ALA A 132 11.81 -4.42 -7.15
CA ALA A 132 12.30 -5.79 -7.23
C ALA A 132 13.76 -5.90 -6.78
N GLU A 133 14.61 -4.94 -7.15
CA GLU A 133 16.01 -4.89 -6.72
C GLU A 133 16.13 -4.65 -5.20
N ILE A 134 15.34 -3.72 -4.65
CA ILE A 134 15.29 -3.48 -3.21
C ILE A 134 14.85 -4.76 -2.50
N GLN A 135 13.75 -5.39 -2.94
CA GLN A 135 13.21 -6.61 -2.34
C GLN A 135 14.25 -7.75 -2.36
N ARG A 136 14.91 -7.98 -3.51
CA ARG A 136 15.98 -8.98 -3.67
C ARG A 136 17.10 -8.79 -2.65
N SER A 137 17.57 -7.57 -2.54
CA SER A 137 18.70 -7.23 -1.64
C SER A 137 18.33 -7.41 -0.17
N LEU A 138 17.15 -6.96 0.23
CA LEU A 138 16.68 -7.11 1.61
C LEU A 138 16.45 -8.59 1.98
N ILE A 139 15.86 -9.40 1.09
CA ILE A 139 15.70 -10.86 1.30
C ILE A 139 17.08 -11.53 1.49
N ALA A 140 18.04 -11.21 0.62
CA ALA A 140 19.38 -11.75 0.73
C ALA A 140 20.03 -11.39 2.08
N ARG A 141 19.79 -10.17 2.57
CA ARG A 141 20.31 -9.71 3.85
C ARG A 141 19.61 -10.36 5.04
N ILE A 142 18.27 -10.48 5.01
CA ILE A 142 17.47 -11.19 6.03
C ILE A 142 17.98 -12.61 6.24
N LYS A 143 18.25 -13.35 5.15
CA LYS A 143 18.73 -14.75 5.19
C LYS A 143 20.11 -14.91 5.86
N GLN A 144 20.89 -13.84 6.01
CA GLN A 144 22.19 -13.86 6.70
C GLN A 144 22.05 -13.70 8.23
N HIS A 145 20.90 -13.22 8.74
CA HIS A 145 20.67 -12.99 10.15
C HIS A 145 20.08 -14.22 10.86
N LYS A 146 20.87 -14.90 11.70
CA LYS A 146 20.44 -16.10 12.44
C LYS A 146 19.37 -15.83 13.51
N ASN A 147 19.25 -14.59 13.96
CA ASN A 147 18.28 -14.16 14.96
C ASN A 147 16.94 -13.71 14.38
N ILE A 148 16.74 -13.78 13.05
CA ILE A 148 15.48 -13.56 12.36
C ILE A 148 14.93 -14.91 11.90
N GLU A 149 13.78 -15.30 12.44
CA GLU A 149 13.01 -16.49 12.00
C GLU A 149 11.91 -16.04 11.06
N VAL A 150 11.92 -16.51 9.81
CA VAL A 150 10.96 -16.15 8.77
C VAL A 150 9.84 -17.18 8.74
N PHE A 151 8.60 -16.70 8.78
CA PHE A 151 7.37 -17.49 8.73
C PHE A 151 6.59 -17.12 7.47
N GLU A 152 6.84 -17.83 6.38
CA GLU A 152 6.06 -17.74 5.16
C GLU A 152 4.77 -18.54 5.27
N HIS A 153 3.72 -18.10 4.57
CA HIS A 153 2.38 -18.69 4.60
C HIS A 153 1.70 -18.64 5.99
N TYR A 154 2.03 -17.60 6.77
CA TYR A 154 1.36 -17.31 8.04
C TYR A 154 0.51 -16.04 7.92
N PHE A 155 -0.80 -16.23 7.90
CA PHE A 155 -1.79 -15.15 7.82
C PHE A 155 -2.11 -14.66 9.23
N ALA A 156 -1.85 -13.37 9.51
CA ALA A 156 -2.23 -12.75 10.78
C ALA A 156 -3.76 -12.55 10.84
N ILE A 157 -4.42 -13.15 11.83
CA ILE A 157 -5.87 -13.12 11.98
C ILE A 157 -6.30 -11.90 12.78
N ASP A 158 -5.79 -11.77 14.02
CA ASP A 158 -6.13 -10.69 14.94
C ASP A 158 -4.95 -10.31 15.85
N ILE A 159 -4.94 -9.03 16.29
CA ILE A 159 -4.03 -8.50 17.30
C ILE A 159 -4.54 -8.92 18.68
N LEU A 160 -3.66 -9.48 19.50
CA LEU A 160 -3.96 -9.91 20.86
C LEU A 160 -3.88 -8.73 21.83
N THR A 161 -4.99 -8.45 22.51
CA THR A 161 -5.13 -7.37 23.49
C THR A 161 -5.78 -7.87 24.77
N GLN A 162 -6.04 -6.99 25.74
CA GLN A 162 -6.77 -7.31 26.97
C GLN A 162 -8.15 -7.94 26.70
N HIS A 163 -8.73 -7.72 25.50
CA HIS A 163 -9.97 -8.38 25.11
C HIS A 163 -9.86 -9.91 25.19
N HIS A 164 -8.72 -10.47 24.78
CA HIS A 164 -8.45 -11.90 24.80
C HIS A 164 -8.20 -12.45 26.23
N LEU A 165 -8.07 -11.55 27.21
CA LEU A 165 -8.03 -11.86 28.64
C LEU A 165 -9.41 -11.70 29.31
N GLY A 166 -10.48 -11.55 28.53
CA GLY A 166 -11.85 -11.40 29.05
C GLY A 166 -12.24 -9.98 29.44
N GLN A 167 -11.42 -8.97 29.15
CA GLN A 167 -11.73 -7.57 29.42
C GLN A 167 -12.53 -6.94 28.28
N ILE A 168 -13.44 -6.02 28.59
CA ILE A 168 -14.16 -5.24 27.58
C ILE A 168 -13.24 -4.12 27.08
N VAL A 169 -12.83 -4.20 25.81
CA VAL A 169 -12.02 -3.18 25.14
C VAL A 169 -12.89 -2.37 24.19
N THR A 170 -12.92 -1.06 24.39
CA THR A 170 -13.65 -0.09 23.56
C THR A 170 -12.69 0.99 23.06
N ARG A 171 -13.13 1.88 22.16
CA ARG A 171 -12.35 3.05 21.74
C ARG A 171 -12.05 4.04 22.86
N LYS A 172 -12.74 3.95 23.98
CA LYS A 172 -12.53 4.80 25.17
C LYS A 172 -11.66 4.12 26.23
N THR A 173 -11.29 2.86 26.02
CA THR A 173 -10.41 2.13 26.95
C THR A 173 -9.03 2.76 26.87
N PRO A 174 -8.50 3.30 27.98
CA PRO A 174 -7.13 3.77 28.01
C PRO A 174 -6.17 2.58 27.95
N ASP A 175 -4.94 2.83 27.55
CA ASP A 175 -3.82 1.90 27.69
C ASP A 175 -4.09 0.50 27.11
N ILE A 176 -4.68 0.45 25.89
CA ILE A 176 -4.79 -0.82 25.17
C ILE A 176 -3.39 -1.31 24.85
N GLU A 177 -3.07 -2.55 25.19
CA GLU A 177 -1.77 -3.18 24.92
C GLU A 177 -1.87 -4.31 23.91
N CYS A 178 -0.86 -4.40 23.05
CA CYS A 178 -0.67 -5.52 22.14
C CYS A 178 0.24 -6.58 22.80
N TYR A 179 -0.18 -7.83 22.78
CA TYR A 179 0.58 -8.98 23.29
C TYR A 179 1.11 -9.88 22.18
N GLY A 180 0.74 -9.64 20.93
CA GLY A 180 1.10 -10.43 19.76
C GLY A 180 -0.07 -10.62 18.80
N ILE A 181 -0.10 -11.76 18.11
CA ILE A 181 -1.17 -12.11 17.16
C ILE A 181 -1.58 -13.58 17.24
N TYR A 182 -2.79 -13.88 16.75
CA TYR A 182 -3.10 -15.18 16.19
C TYR A 182 -2.72 -15.24 14.73
N ALA A 183 -2.04 -16.29 14.29
CA ALA A 183 -1.66 -16.47 12.90
C ALA A 183 -2.02 -17.88 12.39
N LEU A 184 -2.70 -17.92 11.24
CA LEU A 184 -3.03 -19.13 10.51
C LEU A 184 -1.88 -19.53 9.59
N ASN A 185 -1.34 -20.73 9.78
CA ASN A 185 -0.48 -21.34 8.76
C ASN A 185 -1.38 -21.87 7.63
N THR A 186 -1.33 -21.20 6.48
CA THR A 186 -2.24 -21.51 5.35
C THR A 186 -1.92 -22.84 4.63
N ARG A 187 -0.76 -23.46 4.90
CA ARG A 187 -0.40 -24.79 4.37
C ARG A 187 -0.91 -25.92 5.25
N SER A 188 -0.79 -25.77 6.57
CA SER A 188 -1.21 -26.81 7.54
C SER A 188 -2.60 -26.57 8.12
N ASN A 189 -3.21 -25.44 7.83
CA ASN A 189 -4.48 -24.95 8.40
C ASN A 189 -4.50 -24.94 9.93
N ARG A 190 -3.34 -24.71 10.57
CA ARG A 190 -3.22 -24.62 12.02
C ARG A 190 -2.98 -23.19 12.46
N ILE A 191 -3.68 -22.78 13.51
CA ILE A 191 -3.51 -21.45 14.12
C ILE A 191 -2.44 -21.53 15.22
N THR A 192 -1.51 -20.58 15.18
CA THR A 192 -0.41 -20.45 16.12
C THR A 192 -0.54 -19.11 16.85
N THR A 193 -0.43 -19.12 18.16
CA THR A 193 -0.30 -17.92 18.98
C THR A 193 1.14 -17.45 18.97
N PHE A 194 1.40 -16.26 18.45
CA PHE A 194 2.68 -15.57 18.53
C PHE A 194 2.59 -14.48 19.58
N LEU A 195 3.38 -14.61 20.64
CA LEU A 195 3.52 -13.61 21.69
C LEU A 195 4.80 -12.81 21.48
N SER A 196 4.72 -11.51 21.69
CA SER A 196 5.88 -10.63 21.55
C SER A 196 5.90 -9.51 22.58
N LYS A 197 7.10 -8.96 22.81
CA LYS A 197 7.24 -7.72 23.57
C LYS A 197 6.77 -6.53 22.75
N ILE A 198 7.14 -6.51 21.46
CA ILE A 198 6.77 -5.46 20.49
C ILE A 198 6.31 -6.13 19.20
N THR A 199 5.21 -5.63 18.65
CA THR A 199 4.68 -6.04 17.35
C THR A 199 4.76 -4.88 16.36
N MET A 200 5.20 -5.16 15.12
CA MET A 200 5.24 -4.22 13.99
C MET A 200 4.28 -4.67 12.90
N LEU A 201 3.32 -3.82 12.53
CA LEU A 201 2.47 -4.00 11.37
C LEU A 201 3.10 -3.35 10.14
N SER A 202 3.34 -4.14 9.10
CA SER A 202 3.90 -3.70 7.79
C SER A 202 3.17 -4.41 6.66
N THR A 203 1.84 -4.45 6.76
CA THR A 203 0.97 -5.36 5.99
C THR A 203 0.63 -4.84 4.60
N GLY A 204 1.16 -3.68 4.20
CA GLY A 204 0.90 -3.07 2.90
C GLY A 204 -0.51 -2.51 2.74
N GLY A 205 -0.93 -2.33 1.48
CA GLY A 205 -2.12 -1.58 1.12
C GLY A 205 -3.40 -2.40 1.01
N ILE A 206 -4.36 -1.80 0.29
CA ILE A 206 -5.77 -2.22 0.27
C ILE A 206 -6.33 -2.46 -1.14
N GLY A 207 -5.47 -2.47 -2.18
CA GLY A 207 -5.93 -2.40 -3.57
C GLY A 207 -6.92 -3.50 -3.97
N ASN A 208 -6.87 -4.65 -3.29
CA ASN A 208 -7.76 -5.78 -3.58
C ASN A 208 -9.23 -5.58 -3.11
N VAL A 209 -9.52 -4.47 -2.45
CA VAL A 209 -10.89 -4.03 -2.15
C VAL A 209 -11.61 -3.51 -3.41
N TYR A 210 -10.89 -3.24 -4.49
CA TYR A 210 -11.40 -2.78 -5.80
C TYR A 210 -11.26 -3.87 -6.87
N ASN A 211 -12.12 -3.83 -7.90
CA ASN A 211 -12.08 -4.75 -9.04
C ASN A 211 -10.76 -4.65 -9.81
N THR A 212 -10.29 -3.41 -10.04
CA THR A 212 -9.08 -3.13 -10.80
C THR A 212 -8.04 -2.54 -9.87
N THR A 213 -6.89 -3.18 -9.78
CA THR A 213 -5.77 -2.75 -8.93
C THR A 213 -4.43 -3.14 -9.53
N THR A 214 -3.41 -2.32 -9.30
CA THR A 214 -2.01 -2.65 -9.61
C THR A 214 -1.33 -3.44 -8.48
N ASN A 215 -1.98 -3.54 -7.31
CA ASN A 215 -1.44 -4.25 -6.17
C ASN A 215 -1.53 -5.77 -6.35
N PRO A 216 -0.59 -6.56 -5.80
CA PRO A 216 -0.73 -8.00 -5.74
C PRO A 216 -1.99 -8.41 -4.98
N LEU A 217 -2.51 -9.61 -5.26
CA LEU A 217 -3.76 -10.10 -4.65
C LEU A 217 -3.69 -10.22 -3.11
N VAL A 218 -2.50 -10.16 -2.55
CA VAL A 218 -2.28 -10.14 -1.10
C VAL A 218 -2.61 -8.79 -0.43
N ALA A 219 -2.85 -7.73 -1.18
CA ALA A 219 -3.13 -6.39 -0.65
C ALA A 219 -4.61 -6.24 -0.22
N THR A 220 -4.99 -6.85 0.89
CA THR A 220 -6.37 -6.94 1.43
C THR A 220 -6.60 -6.08 2.69
N GLY A 221 -5.61 -5.24 3.07
CA GLY A 221 -5.73 -4.31 4.19
C GLY A 221 -5.73 -4.96 5.57
N ASP A 222 -5.05 -6.09 5.71
CA ASP A 222 -5.13 -6.94 6.91
C ASP A 222 -4.77 -6.21 8.21
N GLY A 223 -3.66 -5.47 8.24
CA GLY A 223 -3.24 -4.73 9.43
C GLY A 223 -4.23 -3.63 9.82
N ILE A 224 -4.80 -2.94 8.83
CA ILE A 224 -5.82 -1.90 9.05
C ILE A 224 -7.10 -2.53 9.63
N ALA A 225 -7.55 -3.66 9.08
CA ALA A 225 -8.71 -4.37 9.56
C ALA A 225 -8.50 -4.92 10.98
N MET A 226 -7.35 -5.53 11.27
CA MET A 226 -6.98 -5.98 12.61
C MET A 226 -6.93 -4.81 13.61
N MET A 227 -6.33 -3.68 13.23
CA MET A 227 -6.29 -2.46 14.05
C MET A 227 -7.70 -1.92 14.35
N HIS A 228 -8.60 -1.96 13.34
CA HIS A 228 -9.99 -1.57 13.53
C HIS A 228 -10.72 -2.44 14.56
N ARG A 229 -10.54 -3.77 14.49
CA ARG A 229 -11.12 -4.72 15.46
C ARG A 229 -10.51 -4.54 16.86
N ALA A 230 -9.20 -4.27 16.93
CA ALA A 230 -8.50 -3.96 18.18
C ALA A 230 -8.82 -2.57 18.76
N ARG A 231 -9.72 -1.77 18.13
CA ARG A 231 -10.15 -0.43 18.55
C ARG A 231 -9.11 0.67 18.42
N GLY A 232 -8.05 0.44 17.67
CA GLY A 232 -7.04 1.46 17.40
C GLY A 232 -7.51 2.57 16.45
N VAL A 233 -6.71 3.63 16.36
CA VAL A 233 -7.04 4.83 15.56
C VAL A 233 -6.62 4.66 14.11
N ILE A 234 -7.56 4.96 13.19
CA ILE A 234 -7.39 4.89 11.74
C ILE A 234 -7.93 6.17 11.12
N ARG A 235 -7.19 6.77 10.18
CA ARG A 235 -7.54 8.06 9.57
C ARG A 235 -7.28 8.07 8.07
N ASP A 236 -7.93 8.99 7.36
CA ASP A 236 -7.69 9.37 5.97
C ASP A 236 -7.89 8.23 4.95
N MET A 237 -8.76 7.27 5.28
CA MET A 237 -9.04 6.09 4.45
C MET A 237 -9.71 6.44 3.12
N GLU A 238 -10.33 7.61 2.99
CA GLU A 238 -10.96 8.09 1.75
C GLU A 238 -9.95 8.47 0.68
N PHE A 239 -8.68 8.70 1.04
CA PHE A 239 -7.62 9.09 0.11
C PHE A 239 -6.96 7.85 -0.53
N VAL A 240 -7.69 7.22 -1.43
CA VAL A 240 -7.22 6.11 -2.25
C VAL A 240 -6.74 6.65 -3.59
N GLN A 241 -5.45 6.50 -3.89
CA GLN A 241 -4.86 6.89 -5.17
C GLN A 241 -5.14 5.83 -6.23
N PHE A 242 -5.71 6.27 -7.36
CA PHE A 242 -5.84 5.46 -8.57
C PHE A 242 -4.72 5.82 -9.53
N HIS A 243 -3.94 4.83 -9.96
CA HIS A 243 -2.98 5.05 -11.05
C HIS A 243 -3.74 5.16 -12.36
N PRO A 244 -3.55 6.23 -13.13
CA PRO A 244 -4.38 6.49 -14.32
C PRO A 244 -4.16 5.49 -15.44
N THR A 245 -2.95 4.94 -15.58
CA THR A 245 -2.52 4.13 -16.72
C THR A 245 -2.10 2.72 -16.26
N ALA A 246 -3.04 1.90 -15.86
CA ALA A 246 -2.82 0.45 -15.73
C ALA A 246 -3.24 -0.24 -17.03
N PHE A 247 -2.46 -1.23 -17.47
CA PHE A 247 -2.76 -2.04 -18.64
C PHE A 247 -4.13 -2.70 -18.49
N TYR A 248 -5.02 -2.41 -19.42
CA TYR A 248 -6.35 -3.00 -19.43
C TYR A 248 -6.36 -4.27 -20.28
N HIS A 249 -6.71 -5.39 -19.64
CA HIS A 249 -7.04 -6.63 -20.32
C HIS A 249 -8.11 -7.37 -19.50
N PRO A 250 -9.25 -7.76 -20.10
CA PRO A 250 -10.33 -8.43 -19.40
C PRO A 250 -9.85 -9.68 -18.65
N GLY A 251 -10.24 -9.82 -17.38
CA GLY A 251 -9.93 -10.98 -16.54
C GLY A 251 -8.51 -11.05 -15.97
N VAL A 252 -7.61 -10.12 -16.33
CA VAL A 252 -6.25 -10.08 -15.78
C VAL A 252 -6.22 -9.31 -14.47
N ARG A 253 -5.78 -9.96 -13.40
CA ARG A 253 -5.55 -9.39 -12.08
C ARG A 253 -4.27 -9.92 -11.46
N PRO A 254 -3.46 -9.08 -10.83
CA PRO A 254 -3.53 -7.61 -10.84
C PRO A 254 -3.24 -7.01 -12.21
N SER A 255 -3.72 -5.78 -12.44
CA SER A 255 -3.41 -5.04 -13.67
C SER A 255 -1.94 -4.65 -13.69
N PHE A 256 -1.29 -4.82 -14.84
CA PHE A 256 0.10 -4.43 -14.97
C PHE A 256 0.23 -2.90 -15.04
N LEU A 257 1.13 -2.34 -14.25
CA LEU A 257 1.37 -0.90 -14.22
C LEU A 257 2.09 -0.44 -15.49
N ILE A 258 1.53 0.58 -16.17
CA ILE A 258 2.25 1.35 -17.17
C ILE A 258 2.77 2.61 -16.47
N THR A 259 4.07 2.66 -16.22
CA THR A 259 4.70 3.71 -15.41
C THR A 259 4.40 5.11 -15.90
N GLU A 260 4.35 6.07 -14.99
CA GLU A 260 4.20 7.49 -15.30
C GLU A 260 5.33 8.02 -16.18
N ALA A 261 6.52 7.44 -16.07
CA ALA A 261 7.67 7.78 -16.90
C ALA A 261 7.36 7.69 -18.39
N MET A 262 6.45 6.78 -18.82
CA MET A 262 6.03 6.70 -20.22
C MET A 262 5.27 7.95 -20.68
N ARG A 263 4.45 8.56 -19.81
CA ARG A 263 3.82 9.87 -20.11
C ARG A 263 4.87 10.98 -20.08
N GLY A 264 5.83 10.92 -19.16
CA GLY A 264 6.99 11.81 -19.12
C GLY A 264 7.86 11.74 -20.39
N TYR A 265 8.03 10.56 -20.94
CA TYR A 265 8.72 10.31 -22.22
C TYR A 265 7.96 10.90 -23.42
N GLY A 266 6.65 11.18 -23.26
CA GLY A 266 5.82 11.84 -24.24
C GLY A 266 4.64 11.03 -24.74
N ALA A 267 4.28 9.92 -24.08
CA ALA A 267 3.07 9.19 -24.46
C ALA A 267 1.80 10.02 -24.21
N VAL A 268 0.83 9.90 -25.11
CA VAL A 268 -0.38 10.73 -25.19
C VAL A 268 -1.63 9.89 -24.94
N LEU A 269 -2.54 10.40 -24.10
CA LEU A 269 -3.83 9.75 -23.82
C LEU A 269 -4.84 10.04 -24.94
N ARG A 270 -5.46 8.96 -25.45
CA ARG A 270 -6.45 9.01 -26.54
C ARG A 270 -7.74 8.29 -26.16
N THR A 271 -8.86 8.82 -26.62
CA THR A 271 -10.16 8.12 -26.56
C THR A 271 -10.13 6.84 -27.39
N ILE A 272 -11.14 5.97 -27.25
CA ILE A 272 -11.31 4.78 -28.10
C ILE A 272 -11.41 5.10 -29.61
N LYS A 273 -11.70 6.36 -29.97
CA LYS A 273 -11.72 6.87 -31.35
C LYS A 273 -10.38 7.47 -31.79
N GLY A 274 -9.32 7.34 -31.00
CA GLY A 274 -7.97 7.82 -31.29
C GLY A 274 -7.75 9.34 -31.10
N LYS A 275 -8.73 10.09 -30.55
CA LYS A 275 -8.61 11.54 -30.32
C LYS A 275 -7.95 11.84 -28.98
N GLU A 276 -7.03 12.79 -28.94
CA GLU A 276 -6.50 13.35 -27.71
C GLU A 276 -7.60 14.06 -26.92
N PHE A 277 -7.57 13.93 -25.57
CA PHE A 277 -8.63 14.51 -24.76
C PHE A 277 -8.14 15.30 -23.53
N MET A 278 -6.92 15.07 -23.06
CA MET A 278 -6.46 15.62 -21.77
C MET A 278 -6.48 17.15 -21.70
N HIS A 279 -6.25 17.85 -22.82
CA HIS A 279 -6.27 19.32 -22.87
C HIS A 279 -7.65 19.94 -22.58
N LYS A 280 -8.73 19.13 -22.62
CA LYS A 280 -10.07 19.58 -22.17
C LYS A 280 -10.14 19.71 -20.64
N TYR A 281 -9.28 19.01 -19.91
CA TYR A 281 -9.32 18.88 -18.46
C TYR A 281 -8.19 19.65 -17.77
N ASP A 282 -6.99 19.69 -18.37
CA ASP A 282 -5.82 20.37 -17.81
C ASP A 282 -4.86 20.83 -18.91
N LYS A 283 -4.33 22.06 -18.76
CA LYS A 283 -3.38 22.65 -19.72
C LYS A 283 -2.09 21.86 -19.89
N ARG A 284 -1.69 21.09 -18.87
CA ARG A 284 -0.51 20.21 -18.88
C ARG A 284 -0.72 18.94 -19.71
N GLY A 285 -1.93 18.69 -20.20
CA GLY A 285 -2.27 17.52 -21.00
C GLY A 285 -2.00 16.22 -20.24
N SER A 286 -1.39 15.25 -20.89
CA SER A 286 -1.08 13.93 -20.29
C SER A 286 -0.06 13.96 -19.13
N LEU A 287 0.59 15.10 -18.89
CA LEU A 287 1.50 15.34 -17.76
C LEU A 287 0.82 15.97 -16.54
N ALA A 288 -0.50 16.13 -16.55
CA ALA A 288 -1.25 16.58 -15.38
C ALA A 288 -1.09 15.59 -14.20
N PRO A 289 -1.30 16.01 -12.94
CA PRO A 289 -1.29 15.15 -11.76
C PRO A 289 -2.18 13.92 -11.91
N ARG A 290 -1.81 12.83 -11.22
CA ARG A 290 -2.48 11.52 -11.36
C ARG A 290 -3.97 11.56 -11.09
N ASP A 291 -4.41 12.33 -10.10
CA ASP A 291 -5.82 12.48 -9.74
C ASP A 291 -6.62 13.15 -10.87
N ILE A 292 -6.09 14.19 -11.48
CA ILE A 292 -6.71 14.88 -12.63
C ILE A 292 -6.79 13.94 -13.82
N VAL A 293 -5.69 13.25 -14.15
CA VAL A 293 -5.65 12.30 -15.27
C VAL A 293 -6.62 11.14 -15.04
N ALA A 294 -6.66 10.58 -13.82
CA ALA A 294 -7.57 9.49 -13.49
C ALA A 294 -9.05 9.91 -13.61
N ARG A 295 -9.41 11.13 -13.12
CA ARG A 295 -10.76 11.68 -13.29
C ARG A 295 -11.12 11.91 -14.75
N ALA A 296 -10.18 12.41 -15.55
CA ALA A 296 -10.39 12.64 -16.99
C ALA A 296 -10.65 11.31 -17.72
N ILE A 297 -9.85 10.27 -17.45
CA ILE A 297 -10.04 8.94 -18.04
C ILE A 297 -11.37 8.35 -17.60
N ASP A 298 -11.71 8.38 -16.31
CA ASP A 298 -12.99 7.90 -15.76
C ASP A 298 -14.18 8.58 -16.46
N ASN A 299 -14.09 9.89 -16.71
CA ASN A 299 -15.13 10.62 -17.43
C ASN A 299 -15.23 10.20 -18.91
N GLU A 300 -14.11 10.11 -19.63
CA GLU A 300 -14.11 9.68 -21.03
C GLU A 300 -14.63 8.24 -21.20
N MET A 301 -14.30 7.34 -20.27
CA MET A 301 -14.85 5.98 -20.23
C MET A 301 -16.37 5.99 -20.03
N LYS A 302 -16.88 6.78 -19.08
CA LYS A 302 -18.33 6.91 -18.83
C LYS A 302 -19.08 7.50 -20.01
N VAL A 303 -18.54 8.54 -20.63
CA VAL A 303 -19.16 9.21 -21.81
C VAL A 303 -19.17 8.30 -23.02
N SER A 304 -18.11 7.53 -23.24
CA SER A 304 -17.99 6.63 -24.40
C SER A 304 -18.67 5.27 -24.18
N GLY A 305 -18.99 4.89 -22.93
CA GLY A 305 -19.41 3.54 -22.57
C GLY A 305 -18.31 2.49 -22.70
N SER A 306 -17.03 2.90 -22.75
CA SER A 306 -15.88 2.01 -22.87
C SER A 306 -15.28 1.69 -21.50
N GLU A 307 -14.67 0.52 -21.38
CA GLU A 307 -13.96 0.08 -20.17
C GLU A 307 -12.49 0.52 -20.15
N HIS A 308 -12.00 1.18 -21.20
CA HIS A 308 -10.61 1.67 -21.31
C HIS A 308 -10.50 2.89 -22.23
N VAL A 309 -9.36 3.52 -22.18
CA VAL A 309 -8.84 4.51 -23.14
C VAL A 309 -7.50 3.99 -23.68
N TYR A 310 -6.86 4.74 -24.56
CA TYR A 310 -5.56 4.37 -25.11
C TYR A 310 -4.45 5.30 -24.62
N LEU A 311 -3.26 4.72 -24.41
CA LEU A 311 -2.00 5.44 -24.26
C LEU A 311 -1.17 5.21 -25.54
N ASP A 312 -0.82 6.27 -26.23
CA ASP A 312 -0.12 6.25 -27.50
C ASP A 312 1.33 6.71 -27.34
N VAL A 313 2.27 5.86 -27.69
CA VAL A 313 3.71 6.13 -27.76
C VAL A 313 4.28 5.86 -29.15
N THR A 314 3.43 5.53 -30.13
CA THR A 314 3.84 5.09 -31.48
C THR A 314 4.55 6.17 -32.30
N HIS A 315 4.45 7.44 -31.91
CA HIS A 315 5.13 8.56 -32.53
C HIS A 315 6.60 8.70 -32.09
N LYS A 316 7.06 7.89 -31.13
CA LYS A 316 8.45 7.85 -30.65
C LYS A 316 9.27 6.80 -31.40
N PRO A 317 10.62 6.97 -31.49
CA PRO A 317 11.49 5.96 -32.12
C PRO A 317 11.33 4.58 -31.44
N ALA A 318 11.15 3.55 -32.27
CA ALA A 318 10.84 2.20 -31.78
C ALA A 318 11.96 1.62 -30.90
N GLU A 319 13.23 1.78 -31.31
CA GLU A 319 14.39 1.26 -30.55
C GLU A 319 14.51 1.96 -29.19
N GLU A 320 14.43 3.29 -29.19
CA GLU A 320 14.49 4.09 -27.97
C GLU A 320 13.36 3.71 -26.99
N THR A 321 12.13 3.50 -27.50
CA THR A 321 11.00 3.05 -26.69
C THR A 321 11.24 1.68 -26.04
N ARG A 322 11.85 0.74 -26.77
CA ARG A 322 12.19 -0.60 -26.23
C ARG A 322 13.30 -0.53 -25.18
N GLU A 323 14.29 0.32 -25.38
CA GLU A 323 15.41 0.49 -24.45
C GLU A 323 14.96 1.13 -23.13
N HIS A 324 14.09 2.17 -23.21
CA HIS A 324 13.57 2.84 -22.02
C HIS A 324 12.56 2.00 -21.22
N PHE A 325 11.76 1.17 -21.88
CA PHE A 325 10.66 0.45 -21.27
C PHE A 325 10.63 -1.05 -21.63
N PRO A 326 11.72 -1.80 -21.38
CA PRO A 326 11.83 -3.19 -21.81
C PRO A 326 10.77 -4.09 -21.18
N MET A 327 10.49 -3.98 -19.87
CA MET A 327 9.45 -4.76 -19.20
C MET A 327 8.05 -4.46 -19.72
N ILE A 328 7.73 -3.18 -19.96
CA ILE A 328 6.42 -2.78 -20.50
C ILE A 328 6.25 -3.31 -21.91
N TYR A 329 7.29 -3.18 -22.74
CA TYR A 329 7.29 -3.72 -24.11
C TYR A 329 7.03 -5.22 -24.13
N GLU A 330 7.82 -6.01 -23.40
CA GLU A 330 7.67 -7.46 -23.32
C GLU A 330 6.30 -7.86 -22.77
N LYS A 331 5.83 -7.17 -21.72
CA LYS A 331 4.52 -7.45 -21.13
C LYS A 331 3.38 -7.20 -22.11
N CYS A 332 3.35 -6.05 -22.79
CA CYS A 332 2.33 -5.76 -23.78
C CYS A 332 2.42 -6.72 -24.98
N LEU A 333 3.64 -7.03 -25.42
CA LEU A 333 3.86 -7.98 -26.52
C LEU A 333 3.35 -9.38 -26.18
N SER A 334 3.46 -9.82 -24.91
CA SER A 334 2.90 -11.11 -24.45
C SER A 334 1.37 -11.20 -24.56
N TYR A 335 0.70 -10.06 -24.72
CA TYR A 335 -0.74 -9.94 -25.03
C TYR A 335 -1.02 -9.54 -26.48
N GLY A 336 -0.01 -9.65 -27.36
CA GLY A 336 -0.14 -9.35 -28.80
C GLY A 336 -0.12 -7.87 -29.15
N ILE A 337 0.34 -6.99 -28.25
CA ILE A 337 0.38 -5.53 -28.45
C ILE A 337 1.83 -5.07 -28.57
N ASP A 338 2.25 -4.74 -29.80
CA ASP A 338 3.52 -4.05 -30.05
C ASP A 338 3.33 -2.55 -29.82
N ILE A 339 3.79 -2.04 -28.69
CA ILE A 339 3.60 -0.65 -28.27
C ILE A 339 4.28 0.37 -29.19
N THR A 340 5.21 -0.07 -30.05
CA THR A 340 5.85 0.79 -31.06
C THR A 340 4.98 0.99 -32.29
N LYS A 341 3.89 0.23 -32.43
CA LYS A 341 2.99 0.24 -33.58
C LYS A 341 1.51 0.36 -33.23
N GLN A 342 1.16 0.05 -31.99
CA GLN A 342 -0.22 -0.03 -31.51
C GLN A 342 -0.37 0.75 -30.21
N TYR A 343 -1.55 1.32 -30.00
CA TYR A 343 -1.89 1.98 -28.76
C TYR A 343 -2.07 0.97 -27.63
N ILE A 344 -1.64 1.33 -26.42
CA ILE A 344 -1.77 0.52 -25.23
C ILE A 344 -3.15 0.76 -24.62
N PRO A 345 -4.03 -0.25 -24.45
CA PRO A 345 -5.27 -0.08 -23.72
C PRO A 345 -4.97 0.12 -22.23
N VAL A 346 -5.49 1.19 -21.65
CA VAL A 346 -5.27 1.55 -20.23
C VAL A 346 -6.55 1.97 -19.54
N ALA A 347 -6.65 1.67 -18.24
CA ALA A 347 -7.72 2.11 -17.37
C ALA A 347 -7.16 2.48 -15.99
N PRO A 348 -7.85 3.35 -15.23
CA PRO A 348 -7.46 3.64 -13.85
C PRO A 348 -7.58 2.39 -12.97
N ALA A 349 -6.61 2.21 -12.07
CA ALA A 349 -6.57 1.11 -11.13
C ALA A 349 -6.21 1.59 -9.72
N ALA A 350 -6.83 1.02 -8.68
CA ALA A 350 -6.46 1.29 -7.30
C ALA A 350 -4.97 0.95 -7.09
N HIS A 351 -4.22 1.89 -6.51
CA HIS A 351 -2.76 1.84 -6.53
C HIS A 351 -2.12 2.03 -5.16
N TYR A 352 -2.55 3.05 -4.39
CA TYR A 352 -1.95 3.37 -3.10
C TYR A 352 -2.98 3.98 -2.13
N LEU A 353 -2.86 3.65 -0.84
CA LEU A 353 -3.64 4.25 0.24
C LEU A 353 -2.79 5.30 0.96
N CYS A 354 -3.26 6.56 1.02
CA CYS A 354 -2.55 7.64 1.73
C CYS A 354 -2.86 7.64 3.23
N GLY A 355 -4.02 7.13 3.63
CA GLY A 355 -4.43 6.94 5.01
C GLY A 355 -4.00 5.60 5.61
N GLY A 356 -4.59 5.25 6.75
CA GLY A 356 -4.31 3.98 7.43
C GLY A 356 -4.24 4.11 8.95
N ILE A 357 -3.44 3.27 9.57
CA ILE A 357 -3.18 3.24 11.02
C ILE A 357 -2.42 4.50 11.42
N VAL A 358 -3.00 5.33 12.28
CA VAL A 358 -2.35 6.56 12.76
C VAL A 358 -1.13 6.21 13.60
N VAL A 359 -0.01 6.84 13.27
CA VAL A 359 1.26 6.70 14.00
C VAL A 359 1.84 8.06 14.34
N ASN A 360 2.67 8.10 15.39
CA ASN A 360 3.49 9.25 15.72
C ASN A 360 4.84 9.22 14.96
N GLU A 361 5.72 10.18 15.22
CA GLU A 361 7.06 10.30 14.63
C GLU A 361 7.97 9.07 14.85
N ASN A 362 7.64 8.24 15.82
CA ASN A 362 8.33 7.01 16.18
C ASN A 362 7.63 5.74 15.65
N SER A 363 6.66 5.87 14.77
CA SER A 363 5.81 4.78 14.27
C SER A 363 4.94 4.09 15.35
N GLU A 364 4.82 4.63 16.57
CA GLU A 364 3.91 4.07 17.57
C GLU A 364 2.46 4.32 17.18
N THR A 365 1.63 3.32 17.38
CA THR A 365 0.19 3.42 17.20
C THR A 365 -0.50 3.88 18.50
N SER A 366 -1.82 4.02 18.47
CA SER A 366 -2.63 4.26 19.66
C SER A 366 -2.76 3.03 20.60
N ILE A 367 -2.16 1.92 20.26
CA ILE A 367 -2.09 0.69 21.08
C ILE A 367 -0.65 0.50 21.52
N HIS A 368 -0.42 0.41 22.81
CA HIS A 368 0.92 0.22 23.37
C HIS A 368 1.59 -1.05 22.85
N ARG A 369 2.90 -1.01 22.65
CA ARG A 369 3.72 -2.13 22.12
C ARG A 369 3.40 -2.51 20.67
N LEU A 370 2.55 -1.72 19.99
CA LEU A 370 2.18 -1.90 18.59
C LEU A 370 2.64 -0.72 17.76
N TYR A 371 3.44 -1.02 16.75
CA TYR A 371 3.98 -0.08 15.77
C TYR A 371 3.37 -0.37 14.39
N ALA A 372 3.37 0.62 13.52
CA ALA A 372 3.00 0.40 12.12
C ALA A 372 3.87 1.23 11.19
N THR A 373 4.30 0.68 10.05
CA THR A 373 5.08 1.39 9.04
C THR A 373 4.78 0.90 7.62
N GLY A 374 5.08 1.74 6.63
CA GLY A 374 4.74 1.53 5.23
C GLY A 374 3.27 1.81 4.95
N GLU A 375 2.77 1.35 3.82
CA GLU A 375 1.46 1.73 3.28
C GLU A 375 0.26 1.46 4.21
N CYS A 376 0.37 0.56 5.19
CA CYS A 376 -0.71 0.36 6.17
C CYS A 376 -0.78 1.46 7.24
N SER A 377 0.25 2.33 7.34
CA SER A 377 0.32 3.41 8.32
C SER A 377 -0.08 4.75 7.73
N CYS A 378 -0.65 5.61 8.57
CA CYS A 378 -0.93 7.02 8.28
C CYS A 378 0.05 7.87 9.10
N THR A 379 1.16 8.23 8.48
CA THR A 379 2.21 9.08 9.07
C THR A 379 1.87 10.56 9.00
N GLY A 380 0.99 10.92 8.07
CA GLY A 380 0.72 12.30 7.69
C GLY A 380 1.55 12.79 6.50
N LEU A 381 2.54 12.02 6.02
CA LEU A 381 3.39 12.43 4.88
C LEU A 381 2.60 12.77 3.62
N HIS A 382 1.60 11.95 3.29
CA HIS A 382 0.94 12.00 1.99
C HIS A 382 -0.23 12.97 1.90
N GLY A 383 -0.78 13.42 3.03
CA GLY A 383 -1.95 14.29 3.00
C GLY A 383 -3.10 13.71 2.15
N ALA A 384 -3.69 14.54 1.30
CA ALA A 384 -4.80 14.13 0.44
C ALA A 384 -4.38 13.41 -0.86
N ASN A 385 -3.08 13.39 -1.18
CA ASN A 385 -2.56 12.71 -2.38
C ASN A 385 -1.05 12.50 -2.27
N ARG A 386 -0.57 11.32 -2.62
CA ARG A 386 0.83 10.93 -2.55
C ARG A 386 1.65 11.49 -3.71
N LEU A 387 2.76 12.15 -3.40
CA LEU A 387 3.81 12.41 -4.37
C LEU A 387 4.48 11.09 -4.78
N ALA A 388 4.70 10.90 -6.08
CA ALA A 388 5.36 9.69 -6.60
C ALA A 388 6.71 9.45 -5.93
N SER A 389 7.11 8.18 -5.77
CA SER A 389 8.39 7.74 -5.20
C SER A 389 8.67 8.11 -3.72
N ASN A 390 7.71 8.76 -3.02
CA ASN A 390 7.83 9.04 -1.58
C ASN A 390 7.47 7.83 -0.70
N SER A 391 6.73 6.83 -1.19
CA SER A 391 6.23 5.73 -0.36
C SER A 391 7.32 4.77 0.13
N LEU A 392 8.33 4.47 -0.71
CA LEU A 392 9.41 3.57 -0.30
C LEU A 392 10.30 4.22 0.74
N ILE A 393 10.63 5.51 0.58
CA ILE A 393 11.46 6.22 1.54
C ILE A 393 10.75 6.46 2.87
N GLU A 394 9.45 6.77 2.85
CA GLU A 394 8.61 6.83 4.06
C GLU A 394 8.73 5.55 4.88
N ALA A 395 8.51 4.40 4.22
CA ALA A 395 8.54 3.11 4.89
C ALA A 395 9.88 2.82 5.59
N ILE A 396 11.00 3.22 4.98
CA ILE A 396 12.34 2.97 5.51
C ILE A 396 12.70 3.95 6.62
N VAL A 397 12.35 5.24 6.47
CA VAL A 397 12.57 6.26 7.50
C VAL A 397 11.79 5.93 8.77
N TYR A 398 10.51 5.61 8.64
CA TYR A 398 9.69 5.24 9.79
C TYR A 398 10.08 3.90 10.41
N ALA A 399 10.60 2.94 9.63
CA ALA A 399 11.19 1.72 10.18
C ALA A 399 12.45 2.02 11.01
N ASP A 400 13.25 3.01 10.62
CA ASP A 400 14.42 3.46 11.40
C ASP A 400 14.01 4.14 12.71
N SER A 401 13.04 5.04 12.65
CA SER A 401 12.49 5.73 13.82
C SER A 401 11.88 4.73 14.80
N ALA A 402 11.10 3.76 14.29
CA ALA A 402 10.55 2.68 15.10
C ALA A 402 11.61 1.85 15.81
N ALA A 403 12.67 1.45 15.11
CA ALA A 403 13.74 0.65 15.70
C ALA A 403 14.49 1.42 16.81
N LYS A 404 14.82 2.70 16.57
CA LYS A 404 15.47 3.57 17.56
C LYS A 404 14.62 3.75 18.83
N HIS A 405 13.29 3.86 18.66
CA HIS A 405 12.36 4.04 19.76
C HIS A 405 12.07 2.73 20.52
N ALA A 406 11.91 1.63 19.79
CA ALA A 406 11.49 0.34 20.35
C ALA A 406 12.59 -0.39 21.14
N ILE A 407 13.85 -0.36 20.64
CA ILE A 407 14.98 -1.11 21.23
C ILE A 407 15.22 -0.76 22.71
N PRO A 408 15.33 0.52 23.12
CA PRO A 408 15.57 0.86 24.53
C PRO A 408 14.46 0.43 25.48
N ARG A 409 13.23 0.27 24.98
CA ARG A 409 12.05 -0.07 25.78
C ARG A 409 11.88 -1.56 26.07
N LEU A 410 12.56 -2.43 25.30
CA LEU A 410 12.43 -3.89 25.43
C LEU A 410 12.73 -4.44 26.82
N SER A 411 13.67 -3.86 27.56
CA SER A 411 14.06 -4.31 28.89
C SER A 411 12.96 -4.13 29.93
N GLN A 412 12.02 -3.22 29.67
CA GLN A 412 10.90 -2.89 30.56
C GLN A 412 9.65 -3.72 30.25
N ILE A 413 9.65 -4.51 29.17
CA ILE A 413 8.49 -5.23 28.68
C ILE A 413 8.66 -6.73 28.95
N THR A 414 7.66 -7.30 29.61
CA THR A 414 7.50 -8.74 29.79
C THR A 414 6.44 -9.30 28.85
N ILE A 415 6.64 -10.55 28.41
CA ILE A 415 5.64 -11.27 27.59
C ILE A 415 4.50 -11.72 28.50
N ASN A 416 3.27 -11.42 28.09
CA ASN A 416 2.08 -11.90 28.80
C ASN A 416 1.72 -13.30 28.31
N GLU A 417 1.98 -14.31 29.14
CA GLU A 417 1.72 -15.72 28.84
C GLU A 417 0.29 -16.18 29.15
N ALA A 418 -0.53 -15.31 29.74
CA ALA A 418 -1.93 -15.62 30.07
C ALA A 418 -2.87 -15.60 28.87
N ILE A 419 -2.39 -15.14 27.71
CA ILE A 419 -3.17 -15.14 26.46
C ILE A 419 -3.55 -16.59 26.11
N PRO A 420 -4.85 -16.89 25.91
CA PRO A 420 -5.30 -18.23 25.55
C PRO A 420 -4.81 -18.62 24.15
N GLN A 421 -4.74 -19.91 23.90
CA GLN A 421 -4.61 -20.41 22.53
C GLN A 421 -5.93 -20.20 21.78
N TRP A 422 -5.83 -20.21 20.45
CA TRP A 422 -7.03 -20.18 19.62
C TRP A 422 -7.96 -21.35 19.97
N ASN A 423 -9.25 -21.04 20.13
CA ASN A 423 -10.28 -22.04 20.35
C ASN A 423 -11.17 -22.11 19.08
N ASP A 424 -11.20 -23.27 18.44
CA ASP A 424 -12.03 -23.59 17.28
C ASP A 424 -13.18 -24.56 17.62
N GLU A 425 -13.43 -24.79 18.90
CA GLU A 425 -14.51 -25.65 19.36
C GLU A 425 -15.88 -25.17 18.85
N GLY A 426 -16.66 -26.09 18.31
CA GLY A 426 -17.98 -25.78 17.73
C GLY A 426 -17.97 -25.30 16.30
N THR A 427 -16.81 -25.03 15.71
CA THR A 427 -16.72 -24.63 14.28
C THR A 427 -16.78 -25.84 13.35
N ARG A 428 -17.24 -25.61 12.09
CA ARG A 428 -17.34 -26.63 11.06
C ARG A 428 -16.72 -26.14 9.77
N LEU A 429 -16.30 -27.06 8.91
CA LEU A 429 -15.89 -26.69 7.55
C LEU A 429 -17.09 -26.04 6.81
N PRO A 430 -16.90 -24.91 6.12
CA PRO A 430 -17.98 -24.31 5.33
C PRO A 430 -18.46 -25.29 4.26
N GLU A 431 -19.76 -25.46 4.14
CA GLU A 431 -20.36 -26.33 3.12
C GLU A 431 -20.22 -25.72 1.72
N GLU A 432 -20.21 -24.37 1.61
CA GLU A 432 -20.18 -23.63 0.36
C GLU A 432 -19.09 -22.53 0.35
N MET A 433 -17.88 -22.88 -0.07
CA MET A 433 -16.79 -21.92 -0.25
C MET A 433 -17.08 -20.87 -1.34
N ILE A 434 -18.01 -21.19 -2.27
CA ILE A 434 -18.41 -20.26 -3.33
C ILE A 434 -18.99 -18.95 -2.78
N LEU A 435 -19.66 -18.99 -1.62
CA LEU A 435 -20.23 -17.80 -0.99
C LEU A 435 -19.16 -16.79 -0.60
N ILE A 436 -18.00 -17.24 -0.12
CA ILE A 436 -16.88 -16.36 0.23
C ILE A 436 -16.34 -15.66 -1.02
N THR A 437 -16.12 -16.44 -2.09
CA THR A 437 -15.63 -15.90 -3.37
C THR A 437 -16.61 -14.92 -3.99
N GLN A 438 -17.92 -15.24 -3.94
CA GLN A 438 -18.98 -14.37 -4.46
C GLN A 438 -19.08 -13.08 -3.66
N SER A 439 -19.08 -13.16 -2.34
CA SER A 439 -19.14 -11.98 -1.46
C SER A 439 -17.94 -11.05 -1.66
N LEU A 440 -16.73 -11.61 -1.88
CA LEU A 440 -15.55 -10.78 -2.18
C LEU A 440 -15.70 -10.02 -3.51
N LYS A 441 -16.19 -10.68 -4.56
CA LYS A 441 -16.47 -10.02 -5.84
C LYS A 441 -17.52 -8.92 -5.69
N GLU A 442 -18.52 -9.14 -4.85
CA GLU A 442 -19.57 -8.16 -4.58
C GLU A 442 -19.03 -6.94 -3.83
N VAL A 443 -18.19 -7.11 -2.81
CA VAL A 443 -17.45 -6.00 -2.16
C VAL A 443 -16.67 -5.20 -3.19
N GLN A 444 -15.89 -5.87 -4.04
CA GLN A 444 -15.08 -5.23 -5.07
C GLN A 444 -15.94 -4.45 -6.08
N GLN A 445 -17.08 -5.00 -6.47
CA GLN A 445 -18.02 -4.34 -7.36
C GLN A 445 -18.66 -3.11 -6.72
N ILE A 446 -19.09 -3.20 -5.45
CA ILE A 446 -19.65 -2.08 -4.69
C ILE A 446 -18.62 -0.94 -4.62
N MET A 447 -17.37 -1.26 -4.24
CA MET A 447 -16.32 -0.27 -4.09
C MET A 447 -15.95 0.39 -5.41
N SER A 448 -15.81 -0.37 -6.48
CA SER A 448 -15.48 0.18 -7.81
C SER A 448 -16.60 1.03 -8.39
N SER A 449 -17.86 0.61 -8.23
CA SER A 449 -19.01 1.31 -8.83
C SER A 449 -19.46 2.54 -8.05
N TYR A 450 -19.36 2.52 -6.71
CA TYR A 450 -19.93 3.57 -5.86
C TYR A 450 -18.87 4.40 -5.09
N VAL A 451 -17.68 3.86 -4.87
CA VAL A 451 -16.66 4.44 -3.98
C VAL A 451 -15.31 4.62 -4.71
N GLY A 452 -15.35 4.69 -6.03
CA GLY A 452 -14.19 4.87 -6.89
C GLY A 452 -13.67 6.32 -6.94
N ILE A 453 -13.26 6.75 -8.13
CA ILE A 453 -12.61 8.06 -8.36
C ILE A 453 -13.59 9.22 -8.16
N VAL A 454 -14.81 9.12 -8.69
CA VAL A 454 -15.86 10.13 -8.56
C VAL A 454 -16.96 9.61 -7.65
N ARG A 455 -17.19 10.31 -6.55
CA ARG A 455 -18.12 9.92 -5.48
C ARG A 455 -19.34 10.84 -5.41
N SER A 456 -20.37 10.40 -4.69
CA SER A 456 -21.52 11.24 -4.28
C SER A 456 -22.15 10.69 -3.00
N ASN A 457 -22.85 11.54 -2.26
CA ASN A 457 -23.58 11.14 -1.05
C ASN A 457 -24.54 9.96 -1.32
N LEU A 458 -25.26 10.02 -2.46
CA LEU A 458 -26.16 8.95 -2.88
C LEU A 458 -25.44 7.62 -3.09
N ARG A 459 -24.29 7.65 -3.81
CA ARG A 459 -23.49 6.45 -4.07
C ARG A 459 -22.91 5.87 -2.78
N LEU A 460 -22.32 6.73 -1.91
CA LEU A 460 -21.77 6.31 -0.62
C LEU A 460 -22.83 5.68 0.29
N LYS A 461 -24.04 6.27 0.36
CA LYS A 461 -25.17 5.68 1.11
C LYS A 461 -25.57 4.32 0.57
N ARG A 462 -25.68 4.16 -0.75
CA ARG A 462 -25.98 2.87 -1.39
C ARG A 462 -24.90 1.82 -1.12
N ALA A 463 -23.63 2.21 -1.19
CA ALA A 463 -22.50 1.33 -0.87
C ALA A 463 -22.58 0.84 0.57
N MET A 464 -22.81 1.74 1.53
CA MET A 464 -22.91 1.40 2.95
C MET A 464 -24.04 0.41 3.23
N SER A 465 -25.24 0.65 2.67
CA SER A 465 -26.40 -0.24 2.89
C SER A 465 -26.17 -1.67 2.36
N ARG A 466 -25.47 -1.81 1.24
CA ARG A 466 -25.12 -3.14 0.69
C ARG A 466 -24.03 -3.83 1.48
N LEU A 467 -23.01 -3.06 1.86
CA LEU A 467 -21.88 -3.58 2.64
C LEU A 467 -22.33 -4.11 4.01
N GLU A 468 -23.35 -3.50 4.62
CA GLU A 468 -23.90 -3.93 5.91
C GLU A 468 -24.49 -5.36 5.85
N ILE A 469 -25.11 -5.73 4.74
CA ILE A 469 -25.63 -7.09 4.52
C ILE A 469 -24.45 -8.07 4.47
N LEU A 470 -23.47 -7.79 3.61
CA LEU A 470 -22.27 -8.63 3.47
C LEU A 470 -21.49 -8.76 4.78
N PHE A 471 -21.44 -7.70 5.57
CA PHE A 471 -20.81 -7.73 6.90
C PHE A 471 -21.49 -8.74 7.82
N ARG A 472 -22.83 -8.67 7.96
CA ARG A 472 -23.58 -9.57 8.85
C ARG A 472 -23.45 -11.03 8.42
N GLU A 473 -23.55 -11.30 7.13
CA GLU A 473 -23.41 -12.64 6.57
C GLU A 473 -21.99 -13.20 6.80
N THR A 474 -20.97 -12.38 6.57
CA THR A 474 -19.56 -12.77 6.74
C THR A 474 -19.20 -13.00 8.20
N GLU A 475 -19.63 -12.14 9.15
CA GLU A 475 -19.39 -12.36 10.58
C GLU A 475 -20.08 -13.64 11.06
N SER A 476 -21.34 -13.86 10.67
CA SER A 476 -22.06 -15.11 11.00
C SER A 476 -21.36 -16.35 10.41
N LEU A 477 -20.82 -16.24 9.19
CA LEU A 477 -20.06 -17.34 8.58
C LEU A 477 -18.72 -17.56 9.31
N PHE A 478 -18.02 -16.49 9.66
CA PHE A 478 -16.74 -16.56 10.37
C PHE A 478 -16.88 -17.24 11.75
N GLU A 479 -17.92 -16.89 12.52
CA GLU A 479 -18.15 -17.40 13.87
C GLU A 479 -18.41 -18.92 13.89
N ARG A 480 -19.05 -19.46 12.85
CA ARG A 480 -19.41 -20.90 12.78
C ARG A 480 -18.47 -21.77 11.96
N SER A 481 -17.51 -21.15 11.27
CA SER A 481 -16.63 -21.87 10.34
C SER A 481 -15.22 -22.05 10.90
N VAL A 482 -14.59 -23.16 10.53
CA VAL A 482 -13.14 -23.31 10.66
C VAL A 482 -12.48 -22.17 9.87
N VAL A 483 -11.59 -21.44 10.53
CA VAL A 483 -10.96 -20.26 9.96
C VAL A 483 -10.10 -20.64 8.76
N SER A 484 -10.32 -19.97 7.63
CA SER A 484 -9.52 -20.07 6.42
C SER A 484 -8.97 -18.69 6.02
N ARG A 485 -7.97 -18.66 5.17
CA ARG A 485 -7.43 -17.42 4.61
C ARG A 485 -8.52 -16.61 3.92
N ASP A 486 -9.33 -17.27 3.09
CA ASP A 486 -10.30 -16.60 2.22
C ASP A 486 -11.38 -15.86 3.01
N ILE A 487 -11.89 -16.50 4.10
CA ILE A 487 -12.88 -15.82 4.96
C ILE A 487 -12.27 -14.66 5.74
N CYS A 488 -11.01 -14.78 6.17
CA CYS A 488 -10.30 -13.69 6.82
C CYS A 488 -10.04 -12.51 5.88
N GLU A 489 -9.62 -12.76 4.63
CA GLU A 489 -9.42 -11.73 3.62
C GLU A 489 -10.73 -11.04 3.25
N LEU A 490 -11.85 -11.77 3.11
CA LEU A 490 -13.17 -11.20 2.91
C LEU A 490 -13.56 -10.27 4.07
N ARG A 491 -13.43 -10.75 5.30
CA ARG A 491 -13.71 -10.00 6.53
C ARG A 491 -12.88 -8.72 6.61
N ASN A 492 -11.61 -8.78 6.24
CA ASN A 492 -10.72 -7.64 6.20
C ASN A 492 -11.10 -6.64 5.11
N CYS A 493 -11.40 -7.11 3.89
CA CYS A 493 -11.87 -6.25 2.79
C CYS A 493 -13.16 -5.52 3.13
N ILE A 494 -14.12 -6.17 3.80
CA ILE A 494 -15.37 -5.53 4.28
C ILE A 494 -15.05 -4.45 5.32
N SER A 495 -14.18 -4.73 6.30
CA SER A 495 -13.77 -3.75 7.31
C SER A 495 -13.12 -2.51 6.69
N VAL A 496 -12.22 -2.72 5.73
CA VAL A 496 -11.55 -1.64 4.98
C VAL A 496 -12.54 -0.84 4.16
N ALA A 497 -13.42 -1.52 3.41
CA ALA A 497 -14.48 -0.87 2.63
C ALA A 497 -15.38 0.01 3.51
N TYR A 498 -15.78 -0.50 4.67
CA TYR A 498 -16.54 0.27 5.67
C TYR A 498 -15.82 1.55 6.09
N LEU A 499 -14.52 1.46 6.40
CA LEU A 499 -13.72 2.61 6.83
C LEU A 499 -13.61 3.67 5.72
N ILE A 500 -13.38 3.24 4.48
CA ILE A 500 -13.31 4.15 3.31
C ILE A 500 -14.66 4.87 3.13
N ILE A 501 -15.78 4.14 3.10
CA ILE A 501 -17.10 4.70 2.90
C ILE A 501 -17.46 5.67 4.04
N LYS A 502 -17.18 5.28 5.29
CA LYS A 502 -17.47 6.08 6.48
C LYS A 502 -16.72 7.41 6.45
N GLN A 503 -15.41 7.39 6.17
CA GLN A 503 -14.59 8.60 6.18
C GLN A 503 -14.88 9.46 4.95
N ALA A 504 -15.11 8.86 3.77
CA ALA A 504 -15.58 9.57 2.59
C ALA A 504 -16.94 10.26 2.80
N THR A 505 -17.85 9.62 3.54
CA THR A 505 -19.16 10.20 3.89
C THR A 505 -19.04 11.36 4.88
N ALA A 506 -18.05 11.32 5.77
CA ALA A 506 -17.83 12.37 6.76
C ALA A 506 -17.19 13.63 6.16
N ARG A 507 -16.36 13.48 5.11
CA ARG A 507 -15.69 14.61 4.44
C ARG A 507 -16.66 15.33 3.50
N LYS A 508 -16.93 16.61 3.80
CA LYS A 508 -17.88 17.48 3.07
C LYS A 508 -17.16 18.50 2.18
N GLU A 509 -16.08 18.06 1.54
CA GLU A 509 -15.27 18.84 0.62
C GLU A 509 -14.63 17.92 -0.41
N SER A 510 -14.26 18.44 -1.57
CA SER A 510 -13.36 17.75 -2.52
C SER A 510 -11.92 18.19 -2.27
N ARG A 511 -11.05 17.26 -1.92
CA ARG A 511 -9.63 17.48 -1.64
C ARG A 511 -8.80 16.34 -2.21
N GLY A 512 -7.80 16.67 -3.02
CA GLY A 512 -6.89 15.70 -3.61
C GLY A 512 -7.61 14.48 -4.23
N LEU A 513 -7.36 13.30 -3.68
CA LEU A 513 -7.94 12.03 -4.15
C LEU A 513 -9.41 11.83 -3.80
N HIS A 514 -9.94 12.56 -2.83
CA HIS A 514 -11.37 12.52 -2.50
C HIS A 514 -12.12 13.57 -3.32
N TYR A 515 -12.72 13.14 -4.43
CA TYR A 515 -13.57 14.00 -5.25
C TYR A 515 -15.04 13.56 -5.15
N THR A 516 -15.92 14.51 -4.83
CA THR A 516 -17.37 14.29 -4.74
C THR A 516 -18.14 15.37 -5.50
N ILE A 517 -19.13 14.95 -6.27
CA ILE A 517 -19.95 15.87 -7.06
C ILE A 517 -20.90 16.72 -6.20
N ASP A 518 -21.15 16.30 -4.94
CA ASP A 518 -22.02 17.06 -4.03
C ASP A 518 -21.30 18.23 -3.34
N TYR A 519 -19.98 18.19 -3.30
CA TYR A 519 -19.14 19.24 -2.72
C TYR A 519 -17.94 19.49 -3.67
N PRO A 520 -18.21 20.00 -4.88
CA PRO A 520 -17.12 20.37 -5.81
C PRO A 520 -16.27 21.46 -5.15
N GLY A 521 -14.95 21.32 -5.20
CA GLY A 521 -14.04 22.36 -4.74
C GLY A 521 -14.25 23.66 -5.54
N GLU A 522 -13.83 24.79 -5.00
CA GLU A 522 -13.71 26.02 -5.78
C GLU A 522 -12.68 25.76 -6.91
N ASN A 523 -13.11 25.98 -8.17
CA ASN A 523 -12.29 25.84 -9.39
C ASN A 523 -11.16 26.85 -9.43
#